data_eb7494cdaf8566bfe5ce4e3558639edb
#
_entry.id   eb7494cdaf8566bfe5ce4e3558639edb
#
_cell.length_a   1.000
_cell.length_b   1.000
_cell.length_c   1.000
_cell.angle_alpha   90.00
_cell.angle_beta   90.00
_cell.angle_gamma   90.00
#
_symmetry.space_group_name_H-M   'P 1'
#
loop_
_entity.id
_entity.type
_entity.pdbx_description
1 polymer ?
#
loop_
_entity_poly.entity_id
_entity_poly.type
_entity_poly.pdbx_seq_one_letter_code
_entity_poly.pdbx_strand_id
1 'polypeptide(L)'
;MSQLGKLPDDVVSIAPEGHFVKWDGKKWVHDTDAEKTAQITQATQQKESLLTSATSKIGPLQDAVDLGIATDAETALLQAWKKYRVLINRVQPEDAPDINWPEVPDVA
;
A
#
# COMPACT_ATOMS: atom_id res chain seq x y z
N MET A 1 38.67 -11.24 11.31
CA MET A 1 38.13 -11.19 10.84
C MET A 1 37.59 -11.26 10.74
N SER A 2 37.51 -10.64 10.91
CA SER A 2 36.84 -10.46 10.47
C SER A 2 36.25 -10.31 10.36
N GLN A 3 36.28 -9.85 10.37
CA GLN A 3 35.71 -9.55 9.91
C GLN A 3 35.32 -9.34 9.58
N LEU A 4 35.65 -8.95 9.79
CA LEU A 4 35.21 -8.73 9.05
C LEU A 4 34.98 -9.07 8.46
N GLY A 5 35.15 -9.14 8.16
CA GLY A 5 34.75 -9.45 7.29
C GLY A 5 33.94 -9.79 7.01
N LYS A 6 33.54 -9.81 7.18
CA LYS A 6 32.69 -10.02 6.83
C LYS A 6 32.00 -9.70 6.98
N LEU A 7 31.74 -9.24 6.97
CA LEU A 7 30.84 -8.99 6.87
C LEU A 7 30.20 -9.17 6.70
N PRO A 8 30.13 -9.27 6.81
CA PRO A 8 29.27 -9.58 6.57
C PRO A 8 28.38 -9.41 5.95
N ASP A 9 28.36 -9.80 5.46
CA ASP A 9 27.51 -9.55 4.61
C ASP A 9 26.24 -9.29 5.14
N ASP A 10 25.85 -9.98 5.93
CA ASP A 10 24.62 -9.71 6.47
C ASP A 10 24.64 -8.52 7.28
N VAL A 11 25.67 -8.25 7.76
CA VAL A 11 25.78 -7.06 8.48
C VAL A 11 25.38 -5.92 7.68
N VAL A 12 25.63 -6.00 6.42
CA VAL A 12 25.31 -4.92 5.64
C VAL A 12 23.87 -4.73 5.55
N SER A 13 23.12 -5.72 5.77
CA SER A 13 21.71 -5.55 5.65
C SER A 13 21.16 -4.60 6.63
N ILE A 14 21.96 -4.18 7.58
CA ILE A 14 21.45 -3.31 8.56
C ILE A 14 21.74 -1.92 8.25
N ALA A 15 21.84 -1.55 7.07
CA ALA A 15 22.04 -0.19 6.75
C ALA A 15 21.03 0.59 7.52
N PRO A 16 21.45 1.48 8.32
CA PRO A 16 20.59 2.13 9.25
C PRO A 16 19.55 2.89 8.49
N GLU A 17 19.47 4.11 8.67
CA GLU A 17 18.45 4.84 8.12
C GLU A 17 18.33 4.78 6.67
N GLY A 18 19.34 4.40 6.00
CA GLY A 18 19.30 4.43 4.58
C GLY A 18 18.76 3.17 4.00
N HIS A 19 17.67 2.71 4.33
CA HIS A 19 17.14 1.45 3.94
C HIS A 19 17.36 1.03 2.50
N PHE A 20 17.67 1.93 1.60
CA PHE A 20 17.83 1.59 0.19
C PHE A 20 19.25 1.82 -0.26
N VAL A 21 20.20 1.20 0.44
CA VAL A 21 21.61 1.32 0.11
C VAL A 21 22.21 -0.06 -0.04
N LYS A 22 23.31 -0.14 -0.73
CA LYS A 22 24.04 -1.40 -0.87
C LYS A 22 25.51 -1.12 -0.76
N TRP A 23 26.27 -2.17 -0.51
CA TRP A 23 27.72 -2.06 -0.33
C TRP A 23 28.40 -2.23 -1.67
N ASP A 24 29.22 -1.26 -2.07
CA ASP A 24 29.86 -1.32 -3.36
C ASP A 24 31.31 -1.78 -3.27
N GLY A 25 31.69 -2.29 -2.11
CA GLY A 25 33.05 -2.76 -1.90
C GLY A 25 33.86 -1.82 -1.05
N LYS A 26 33.50 -0.58 -0.94
CA LYS A 26 34.23 0.40 -0.16
C LYS A 26 33.32 1.26 0.68
N LYS A 27 32.11 1.46 0.28
CA LYS A 27 31.20 2.32 1.02
C LYS A 27 29.77 1.97 0.68
N TRP A 28 28.84 2.45 1.47
CA TRP A 28 27.44 2.29 1.19
C TRP A 28 27.04 3.24 0.07
N VAL A 29 26.27 2.75 -0.88
CA VAL A 29 25.74 3.60 -1.92
C VAL A 29 24.26 3.41 -2.01
N HIS A 30 23.56 4.42 -2.47
CA HIS A 30 22.11 4.38 -2.59
C HIS A 30 21.71 3.38 -3.68
N ASP A 31 20.80 2.49 -3.37
CA ASP A 31 20.31 1.51 -4.34
C ASP A 31 18.92 1.96 -4.80
N THR A 32 18.87 2.64 -5.93
CA THR A 32 17.62 3.18 -6.44
C THR A 32 16.65 2.09 -6.83
N ASP A 33 17.15 0.98 -7.34
CA ASP A 33 16.27 -0.12 -7.74
C ASP A 33 15.63 -0.76 -6.53
N ALA A 34 16.39 -0.94 -5.45
CA ALA A 34 15.83 -1.50 -4.22
C ALA A 34 14.81 -0.55 -3.62
N GLU A 35 15.08 0.75 -3.69
CA GLU A 35 14.15 1.73 -3.18
C GLU A 35 12.84 1.68 -3.97
N LYS A 36 12.93 1.63 -5.29
CA LYS A 36 11.74 1.59 -6.13
C LYS A 36 10.93 0.31 -5.86
N THR A 37 11.61 -0.82 -5.73
CA THR A 37 10.95 -2.07 -5.45
C THR A 37 10.23 -2.02 -4.10
N ALA A 38 10.86 -1.44 -3.09
CA ALA A 38 10.24 -1.31 -1.78
C ALA A 38 9.01 -0.41 -1.84
N GLN A 39 9.09 0.67 -2.59
CA GLN A 39 7.97 1.58 -2.74
C GLN A 39 6.79 0.90 -3.44
N ILE A 40 7.07 0.11 -4.47
CA ILE A 40 6.03 -0.62 -5.19
C ILE A 40 5.40 -1.67 -4.28
N THR A 41 6.22 -2.39 -3.52
CA THR A 41 5.71 -3.40 -2.59
C THR A 41 4.80 -2.76 -1.55
N GLN A 42 5.23 -1.63 -1.00
CA GLN A 42 4.45 -0.93 0.00
C GLN A 42 3.13 -0.43 -0.60
N ALA A 43 3.18 0.10 -1.81
CA ALA A 43 1.98 0.58 -2.49
C ALA A 43 1.03 -0.57 -2.79
N THR A 44 1.55 -1.74 -3.17
CA THR A 44 0.74 -2.91 -3.42
C THR A 44 0.01 -3.35 -2.15
N GLN A 45 0.73 -3.38 -1.03
CA GLN A 45 0.13 -3.75 0.24
C GLN A 45 -0.92 -2.75 0.68
N GLN A 46 -0.67 -1.47 0.46
CA GLN A 46 -1.63 -0.44 0.79
C GLN A 46 -2.89 -0.57 -0.05
N LYS A 47 -2.72 -0.82 -1.36
CA LYS A 47 -3.84 -1.02 -2.26
C LYS A 47 -4.70 -2.19 -1.79
N GLU A 48 -4.08 -3.31 -1.47
CA GLU A 48 -4.80 -4.49 -1.02
C GLU A 48 -5.53 -4.24 0.29
N SER A 49 -4.89 -3.54 1.20
CA SER A 49 -5.50 -3.20 2.48
C SER A 49 -6.72 -2.30 2.29
N LEU A 50 -6.61 -1.32 1.40
CA LEU A 50 -7.73 -0.42 1.14
C LEU A 50 -8.87 -1.14 0.44
N LEU A 51 -8.56 -2.07 -0.46
CA LEU A 51 -9.59 -2.87 -1.11
C LEU A 51 -10.33 -3.75 -0.11
N THR A 52 -9.60 -4.34 0.82
CA THR A 52 -10.21 -5.16 1.86
C THR A 52 -11.12 -4.32 2.73
N SER A 53 -10.67 -3.13 3.12
CA SER A 53 -11.49 -2.24 3.93
C SER A 53 -12.75 -1.83 3.19
N ALA A 54 -12.61 -1.49 1.92
CA ALA A 54 -13.77 -1.08 1.12
C ALA A 54 -14.77 -2.23 1.01
N THR A 55 -14.28 -3.44 0.76
CA THR A 55 -15.15 -4.61 0.66
C THR A 55 -15.89 -4.86 1.97
N SER A 56 -15.19 -4.68 3.10
CA SER A 56 -15.82 -4.84 4.41
C SER A 56 -16.92 -3.83 4.65
N LYS A 57 -16.77 -2.62 4.14
CA LYS A 57 -17.80 -1.60 4.30
C LYS A 57 -18.96 -1.83 3.35
N ILE A 58 -18.67 -2.34 2.16
CA ILE A 58 -19.70 -2.55 1.14
C ILE A 58 -20.62 -3.70 1.52
N GLY A 59 -20.10 -4.75 2.16
CA GLY A 59 -20.89 -5.94 2.45
C GLY A 59 -22.20 -5.66 3.15
N PRO A 60 -22.16 -5.07 4.35
CA PRO A 60 -23.41 -4.81 5.08
C PRO A 60 -24.34 -3.84 4.35
N LEU A 61 -23.76 -2.86 3.65
CA LEU A 61 -24.58 -1.91 2.90
C LEU A 61 -25.26 -2.59 1.73
N GLN A 62 -24.54 -3.46 1.05
CA GLN A 62 -25.10 -4.21 -0.06
C GLN A 62 -26.22 -5.13 0.44
N ASP A 63 -26.02 -5.77 1.58
CA ASP A 63 -27.03 -6.64 2.16
C ASP A 63 -28.29 -5.85 2.47
N ALA A 64 -28.16 -4.64 3.01
CA ALA A 64 -29.30 -3.82 3.32
C ALA A 64 -30.09 -3.46 2.06
N VAL A 65 -29.37 -3.16 0.99
CA VAL A 65 -30.03 -2.85 -0.29
C VAL A 65 -30.73 -4.10 -0.82
N ASP A 66 -30.06 -5.24 -0.78
CA ASP A 66 -30.60 -6.47 -1.30
C ASP A 66 -31.87 -6.90 -0.56
N LEU A 67 -31.92 -6.62 0.74
CA LEU A 67 -33.05 -6.95 1.56
C LEU A 67 -34.15 -5.87 1.52
N GLY A 68 -33.88 -4.76 0.85
CA GLY A 68 -34.86 -3.70 0.74
C GLY A 68 -35.05 -2.89 2.00
N ILE A 69 -34.05 -2.90 2.89
CA ILE A 69 -34.16 -2.16 4.14
C ILE A 69 -33.14 -1.06 4.28
N ALA A 70 -32.39 -0.78 3.20
CA ALA A 70 -31.38 0.25 3.25
C ALA A 70 -32.06 1.64 3.35
N THR A 71 -31.45 2.49 4.17
CA THR A 71 -31.88 3.87 4.24
C THR A 71 -31.28 4.62 3.07
N ASP A 72 -31.75 5.84 2.81
CA ASP A 72 -31.17 6.66 1.77
C ASP A 72 -29.71 6.93 2.03
N ALA A 73 -29.35 7.14 3.30
CA ALA A 73 -27.97 7.39 3.68
C ALA A 73 -27.11 6.15 3.40
N GLU A 74 -27.63 4.98 3.69
CA GLU A 74 -26.90 3.74 3.45
C GLU A 74 -26.72 3.48 1.97
N THR A 75 -27.72 3.79 1.18
CA THR A 75 -27.62 3.63 -0.27
C THR A 75 -26.56 4.58 -0.84
N ALA A 76 -26.52 5.80 -0.35
CA ALA A 76 -25.53 6.77 -0.80
C ALA A 76 -24.11 6.33 -0.38
N LEU A 77 -23.97 5.80 0.83
CA LEU A 77 -22.68 5.30 1.29
C LEU A 77 -22.22 4.12 0.46
N LEU A 78 -23.14 3.22 0.12
CA LEU A 78 -22.80 2.07 -0.71
C LEU A 78 -22.24 2.53 -2.05
N GLN A 79 -22.86 3.52 -2.66
CA GLN A 79 -22.38 4.03 -3.93
C GLN A 79 -20.99 4.65 -3.76
N ALA A 80 -20.78 5.41 -2.69
CA ALA A 80 -19.50 6.04 -2.45
C ALA A 80 -18.40 5.01 -2.25
N TRP A 81 -18.67 3.95 -1.49
CA TRP A 81 -17.67 2.91 -1.26
C TRP A 81 -17.40 2.09 -2.50
N LYS A 82 -18.42 1.84 -3.32
CA LYS A 82 -18.20 1.13 -4.59
C LYS A 82 -17.34 1.97 -5.52
N LYS A 83 -17.59 3.27 -5.58
CA LYS A 83 -16.77 4.16 -6.38
C LYS A 83 -15.34 4.17 -5.88
N TYR A 84 -15.15 4.25 -4.56
CA TYR A 84 -13.84 4.23 -3.96
C TYR A 84 -13.11 2.95 -4.34
N ARG A 85 -13.78 1.80 -4.26
CA ARG A 85 -13.17 0.52 -4.58
C ARG A 85 -12.72 0.48 -6.04
N VAL A 86 -13.54 1.02 -6.95
CA VAL A 86 -13.15 1.08 -8.36
C VAL A 86 -11.91 1.95 -8.54
N LEU A 87 -11.88 3.10 -7.86
CA LEU A 87 -10.74 4.00 -7.98
C LEU A 87 -9.47 3.37 -7.42
N ILE A 88 -9.59 2.64 -6.31
CA ILE A 88 -8.43 1.94 -5.74
C ILE A 88 -7.94 0.86 -6.70
N ASN A 89 -8.87 0.14 -7.34
CA ASN A 89 -8.48 -0.88 -8.32
C ASN A 89 -7.71 -0.30 -9.50
N ARG A 90 -7.92 0.97 -9.79
CA ARG A 90 -7.23 1.63 -10.89
C ARG A 90 -5.85 2.15 -10.50
N VAL A 91 -5.55 2.17 -9.20
CA VAL A 91 -4.24 2.60 -8.74
C VAL A 91 -3.20 1.62 -9.22
N GLN A 92 -2.10 2.13 -9.75
CA GLN A 92 -1.01 1.31 -10.24
C GLN A 92 0.16 1.43 -9.30
N PRO A 93 0.47 0.37 -8.55
CA PRO A 93 1.59 0.43 -7.60
C PRO A 93 2.91 0.78 -8.26
N GLU A 94 3.03 0.49 -9.55
CA GLU A 94 4.26 0.79 -10.29
C GLU A 94 4.54 2.28 -10.34
N ASP A 95 3.53 3.12 -10.11
CA ASP A 95 3.71 4.56 -10.11
C ASP A 95 4.29 5.08 -8.81
N ALA A 96 4.45 4.20 -7.81
CA ALA A 96 4.98 4.63 -6.53
C ALA A 96 6.31 5.33 -6.69
N PRO A 97 6.60 6.34 -5.90
CA PRO A 97 5.79 6.87 -4.81
C PRO A 97 4.78 7.94 -5.24
N ASP A 98 4.68 8.21 -6.54
CA ASP A 98 3.85 9.31 -7.05
C ASP A 98 2.43 8.84 -7.30
N ILE A 99 1.80 8.27 -6.30
CA ILE A 99 0.45 7.76 -6.42
C ILE A 99 -0.51 8.73 -5.74
N ASN A 100 -1.56 9.11 -6.47
CA ASN A 100 -2.64 9.89 -5.89
C ASN A 100 -3.69 8.94 -5.37
N TRP A 101 -3.61 8.64 -4.07
CA TRP A 101 -4.56 7.73 -3.46
C TRP A 101 -5.93 8.38 -3.39
N PRO A 102 -6.99 7.67 -3.80
CA PRO A 102 -8.35 8.23 -3.71
C PRO A 102 -8.72 8.52 -2.27
N GLU A 103 -9.59 9.49 -2.10
CA GLU A 103 -10.08 9.84 -0.77
C GLU A 103 -11.05 8.79 -0.27
N VAL A 104 -10.90 8.43 1.00
CA VAL A 104 -11.82 7.50 1.65
C VAL A 104 -13.18 8.18 1.77
N PRO A 105 -14.29 7.48 1.46
CA PRO A 105 -15.60 8.08 1.61
C PRO A 105 -15.84 8.48 3.07
N ASP A 106 -16.55 9.58 3.24
CA ASP A 106 -16.90 10.05 4.57
C ASP A 106 -17.98 9.14 5.12
N VAL A 107 -17.66 8.50 6.23
CA VAL A 107 -18.58 7.54 6.82
C VAL A 107 -19.21 8.07 8.06
N ALA A 108 -19.05 9.30 8.31
CA ALA A 108 -19.54 9.87 9.56
C ALA A 108 -21.02 9.67 9.82
#